data_fdfe03fd9fb0e9304595c9fc896479ee
#
_entry.id   fdfe03fd9fb0e9304595c9fc896479ee
#
_cell.length_a   1.000
_cell.length_b   1.000
_cell.length_c   1.000
_cell.angle_alpha   90.00
_cell.angle_beta   90.00
_cell.angle_gamma   90.00
#
_symmetry.space_group_name_H-M   'P 1'
#
loop_
_entity.id
_entity.type
_entity.pdbx_description
1 polymer ?
#
loop_
_entity_poly.entity_id
_entity_poly.type
_entity_poly.pdbx_seq_one_letter_code
_entity_poly.pdbx_strand_id
1 'polypeptide(L)'
;MRVLIVKLGSIGDIIHTLPSLAAIRRAMPDANISWVVEEGVAEMLRGNALIDNLIEVDTKSMRGGMVIEEMLLGVGKQLRHLRKFKFDIAIDFQGLWKSATIAKLSGAKRRWGFSREGLREPSSRVLLTDTVQVPAQINVIRKNLALASGALGFVLPDKIEFPIATTPEHVVEADAIIARAVGDFAILNPGGGWVTKLWHAEKFGVLADRLWESHG
;
A
#
# COMPACT_ATOMS: atom_id res chain seq x y z
N MET A 1 1.12 10.63 19.16
CA MET A 1 0.17 10.88 18.05
C MET A 1 -0.21 9.54 17.42
N ARG A 2 -1.46 9.39 16.98
CA ARG A 2 -1.98 8.17 16.34
C ARG A 2 -2.26 8.45 14.87
N VAL A 3 -1.51 7.80 13.99
CA VAL A 3 -1.55 8.00 12.54
C VAL A 3 -2.17 6.78 11.87
N LEU A 4 -3.15 7.00 11.00
CA LEU A 4 -3.72 5.98 10.13
C LEU A 4 -3.22 6.18 8.70
N ILE A 5 -2.53 5.21 8.16
CA ILE A 5 -2.20 5.11 6.74
C ILE A 5 -3.31 4.32 6.04
N VAL A 6 -3.89 4.89 4.99
CA VAL A 6 -4.87 4.19 4.16
C VAL A 6 -4.26 3.96 2.78
N LYS A 7 -3.82 2.72 2.53
CA LYS A 7 -3.33 2.26 1.24
C LYS A 7 -3.68 0.79 1.07
N LEU A 8 -4.69 0.53 0.25
CA LEU A 8 -5.34 -0.77 0.16
C LEU A 8 -4.63 -1.76 -0.77
N GLY A 9 -3.91 -1.30 -1.73
CA GLY A 9 -3.23 -2.13 -2.75
C GLY A 9 -3.13 -1.38 -4.06
N SER A 10 -2.52 -1.85 -5.12
CA SER A 10 -1.90 -3.17 -5.33
C SER A 10 -0.53 -3.32 -4.61
N ILE A 11 0.16 -4.47 -4.83
CA ILE A 11 1.52 -4.70 -4.31
C ILE A 11 2.45 -3.52 -4.64
N GLY A 12 2.54 -3.13 -5.92
CA GLY A 12 3.36 -2.01 -6.34
C GLY A 12 2.97 -0.68 -5.67
N ASP A 13 1.67 -0.44 -5.48
CA ASP A 13 1.18 0.75 -4.77
C ASP A 13 1.60 0.76 -3.30
N ILE A 14 1.63 -0.41 -2.63
CA ILE A 14 2.13 -0.56 -1.25
C ILE A 14 3.63 -0.25 -1.21
N ILE A 15 4.42 -0.90 -2.07
CA ILE A 15 5.87 -0.70 -2.16
C ILE A 15 6.19 0.79 -2.38
N HIS A 16 5.48 1.47 -3.28
CA HIS A 16 5.65 2.91 -3.52
C HIS A 16 5.27 3.80 -2.32
N THR A 17 4.60 3.24 -1.30
CA THR A 17 4.22 3.98 -0.08
C THR A 17 5.16 3.68 1.10
N LEU A 18 5.95 2.59 1.06
CA LEU A 18 6.91 2.24 2.11
C LEU A 18 7.91 3.39 2.43
N PRO A 19 8.42 4.15 1.46
CA PRO A 19 9.28 5.30 1.78
C PRO A 19 8.58 6.36 2.63
N SER A 20 7.27 6.54 2.44
CA SER A 20 6.49 7.45 3.29
C SER A 20 6.35 6.92 4.72
N LEU A 21 6.16 5.60 4.89
CA LEU A 21 6.17 4.95 6.21
C LEU A 21 7.52 5.18 6.92
N ALA A 22 8.64 4.92 6.24
CA ALA A 22 9.98 5.13 6.80
C ALA A 22 10.19 6.60 7.22
N ALA A 23 9.78 7.54 6.37
CA ALA A 23 9.89 8.97 6.65
C ALA A 23 9.03 9.40 7.85
N ILE A 24 7.79 8.90 7.94
CA ILE A 24 6.89 9.16 9.07
C ILE A 24 7.50 8.62 10.36
N ARG A 25 7.97 7.38 10.37
CA ARG A 25 8.58 6.77 11.58
C ARG A 25 9.83 7.51 12.01
N ARG A 26 10.69 7.93 11.06
CA ARG A 26 11.89 8.72 11.36
C ARG A 26 11.54 10.08 11.96
N ALA A 27 10.55 10.76 11.39
CA ALA A 27 10.13 12.09 11.86
C ALA A 27 9.38 12.03 13.19
N MET A 28 8.70 10.91 13.47
CA MET A 28 7.84 10.71 14.63
C MET A 28 8.07 9.33 15.25
N PRO A 29 9.20 9.11 15.94
CA PRO A 29 9.54 7.79 16.49
C PRO A 29 8.48 7.22 17.43
N ASP A 30 7.82 8.06 18.22
CA ASP A 30 6.82 7.69 19.23
C ASP A 30 5.38 7.68 18.68
N ALA A 31 5.17 7.87 17.38
CA ALA A 31 3.85 7.82 16.79
C ALA A 31 3.34 6.36 16.77
N ASN A 32 2.06 6.16 17.14
CA ASN A 32 1.39 4.88 16.88
C ASN A 32 0.88 4.89 15.45
N ILE A 33 1.50 4.09 14.57
CA ILE A 33 1.21 4.00 13.15
C ILE A 33 0.38 2.76 12.88
N SER A 34 -0.83 2.95 12.39
CA SER A 34 -1.69 1.88 11.90
C SER A 34 -1.79 1.96 10.38
N TRP A 35 -1.85 0.82 9.70
CA TRP A 35 -2.01 0.75 8.25
C TRP A 35 -3.21 -0.12 7.88
N VAL A 36 -4.15 0.43 7.10
CA VAL A 36 -5.26 -0.35 6.50
C VAL A 36 -4.86 -0.81 5.10
N VAL A 37 -4.98 -2.10 4.87
CA VAL A 37 -4.57 -2.79 3.64
C VAL A 37 -5.60 -3.87 3.26
N GLU A 38 -5.72 -4.18 1.97
CA GLU A 38 -6.48 -5.36 1.50
C GLU A 38 -5.80 -6.66 1.97
N GLU A 39 -6.60 -7.61 2.49
CA GLU A 39 -6.12 -8.90 2.99
C GLU A 39 -5.21 -9.62 1.98
N GLY A 40 -5.61 -9.67 0.71
CA GLY A 40 -4.87 -10.37 -0.36
C GLY A 40 -3.48 -9.81 -0.70
N VAL A 41 -3.05 -8.70 -0.08
CA VAL A 41 -1.72 -8.09 -0.25
C VAL A 41 -1.09 -7.69 1.08
N ALA A 42 -1.70 -8.06 2.20
CA ALA A 42 -1.26 -7.73 3.54
C ALA A 42 0.11 -8.33 3.89
N GLU A 43 0.46 -9.47 3.27
CA GLU A 43 1.73 -10.15 3.45
C GLU A 43 2.93 -9.23 3.23
N MET A 44 2.82 -8.27 2.32
CA MET A 44 3.86 -7.27 2.07
C MET A 44 4.17 -6.36 3.27
N LEU A 45 3.29 -6.35 4.27
CA LEU A 45 3.39 -5.48 5.45
C LEU A 45 3.46 -6.25 6.78
N ARG A 46 3.15 -7.56 6.77
CA ARG A 46 3.22 -8.39 7.98
C ARG A 46 4.65 -8.42 8.52
N GLY A 47 4.78 -8.33 9.83
CA GLY A 47 6.09 -8.29 10.50
C GLY A 47 6.88 -6.99 10.30
N ASN A 48 6.33 -5.96 9.67
CA ASN A 48 7.03 -4.69 9.48
C ASN A 48 7.12 -3.92 10.81
N ALA A 49 8.33 -3.79 11.35
CA ALA A 49 8.60 -3.16 12.65
C ALA A 49 8.23 -1.65 12.70
N LEU A 50 7.99 -1.01 11.56
CA LEU A 50 7.59 0.39 11.50
C LEU A 50 6.06 0.58 11.64
N ILE A 51 5.28 -0.52 11.62
CA ILE A 51 3.82 -0.52 11.73
C ILE A 51 3.44 -1.09 13.10
N ASP A 52 2.73 -0.32 13.90
CA ASP A 52 2.26 -0.79 15.22
C ASP A 52 0.98 -1.63 15.09
N ASN A 53 0.11 -1.33 14.11
CA ASN A 53 -1.12 -2.08 13.89
C ASN A 53 -1.39 -2.25 12.40
N LEU A 54 -1.34 -3.47 11.90
CA LEU A 54 -1.79 -3.82 10.56
C LEU A 54 -3.29 -4.18 10.61
N ILE A 55 -4.10 -3.51 9.79
CA ILE A 55 -5.55 -3.66 9.75
C ILE A 55 -5.92 -4.18 8.36
N GLU A 56 -6.21 -5.46 8.30
CA GLU A 56 -6.56 -6.14 7.07
C GLU A 56 -8.07 -5.99 6.81
N VAL A 57 -8.44 -5.66 5.58
CA VAL A 57 -9.83 -5.51 5.15
C VAL A 57 -10.06 -6.26 3.83
N ASP A 58 -11.20 -6.91 3.69
CA ASP A 58 -11.63 -7.48 2.42
C ASP A 58 -12.70 -6.59 1.78
N THR A 59 -12.25 -5.70 0.88
CA THR A 59 -13.19 -4.88 0.10
C THR A 59 -13.47 -5.46 -1.30
N LYS A 60 -12.85 -6.60 -1.66
CA LYS A 60 -13.04 -7.24 -2.96
C LYS A 60 -14.25 -8.16 -2.99
N SER A 61 -14.54 -8.85 -1.89
CA SER A 61 -15.75 -9.67 -1.74
C SER A 61 -17.03 -8.85 -1.95
N MET A 62 -16.93 -7.52 -1.83
CA MET A 62 -18.03 -6.56 -1.97
C MET A 62 -18.25 -6.07 -3.41
N ARG A 63 -17.50 -6.54 -4.42
CA ARG A 63 -17.63 -6.09 -5.83
C ARG A 63 -18.83 -6.69 -6.58
N GLY A 64 -19.63 -7.51 -5.95
CA GLY A 64 -20.79 -8.20 -6.56
C GLY A 64 -22.07 -7.35 -6.63
N GLY A 65 -22.00 -6.09 -7.09
CA GLY A 65 -23.23 -5.30 -7.36
C GLY A 65 -23.94 -4.76 -6.11
N MET A 66 -23.32 -4.81 -4.94
CA MET A 66 -23.88 -4.31 -3.71
C MET A 66 -23.90 -2.79 -3.70
N VAL A 67 -25.05 -2.24 -3.32
CA VAL A 67 -25.30 -0.81 -3.14
C VAL A 67 -24.36 -0.26 -2.06
N ILE A 68 -23.97 1.00 -2.18
CA ILE A 68 -23.13 1.72 -1.19
C ILE A 68 -23.58 1.46 0.26
N GLU A 69 -24.87 1.23 0.47
CA GLU A 69 -25.51 0.95 1.75
C GLU A 69 -25.07 -0.41 2.36
N GLU A 70 -24.96 -1.46 1.57
CA GLU A 70 -24.47 -2.78 2.00
C GLU A 70 -22.97 -2.78 2.24
N MET A 71 -22.20 -2.00 1.44
CA MET A 71 -20.80 -1.72 1.68
C MET A 71 -20.60 -1.01 3.04
N LEU A 72 -21.50 -0.06 3.39
CA LEU A 72 -21.49 0.62 4.69
C LEU A 72 -21.90 -0.30 5.85
N LEU A 73 -22.75 -1.29 5.62
CA LEU A 73 -23.24 -2.20 6.67
C LEU A 73 -22.24 -3.36 6.95
N GLY A 74 -21.65 -3.96 5.92
CA GLY A 74 -20.67 -5.05 6.07
C GLY A 74 -19.32 -4.56 6.58
N VAL A 75 -18.75 -3.56 5.91
CA VAL A 75 -17.52 -2.85 6.35
C VAL A 75 -17.78 -2.05 7.63
N GLY A 76 -19.00 -1.59 7.84
CA GLY A 76 -19.37 -0.80 9.02
C GLY A 76 -19.13 -1.49 10.36
N LYS A 77 -19.16 -2.82 10.44
CA LYS A 77 -18.80 -3.57 11.65
C LYS A 77 -17.28 -3.62 11.85
N GLN A 78 -16.52 -3.91 10.80
CA GLN A 78 -15.05 -3.93 10.86
C GLN A 78 -14.51 -2.51 11.06
N LEU A 79 -15.06 -1.50 10.38
CA LEU A 79 -14.62 -0.11 10.47
C LEU A 79 -15.06 0.60 11.76
N ARG A 80 -16.14 0.17 12.42
CA ARG A 80 -16.46 0.63 13.79
C ARG A 80 -15.35 0.29 14.77
N HIS A 81 -14.61 -0.79 14.52
CA HIS A 81 -13.44 -1.14 15.30
C HIS A 81 -12.32 -0.09 15.16
N LEU A 82 -12.17 0.54 13.99
CA LEU A 82 -11.17 1.59 13.76
C LEU A 82 -11.33 2.79 14.70
N ARG A 83 -12.55 3.15 15.08
CA ARG A 83 -12.80 4.26 16.01
C ARG A 83 -12.24 4.05 17.41
N LYS A 84 -12.02 2.79 17.80
CA LYS A 84 -11.41 2.46 19.10
C LYS A 84 -9.94 2.91 19.17
N PHE A 85 -9.25 3.01 18.03
CA PHE A 85 -7.88 3.49 17.95
C PHE A 85 -7.76 5.00 18.20
N LYS A 86 -8.86 5.77 18.06
CA LYS A 86 -8.90 7.23 18.30
C LYS A 86 -7.82 7.97 17.51
N PHE A 87 -7.77 7.77 16.21
CA PHE A 87 -6.78 8.39 15.32
C PHE A 87 -6.83 9.92 15.38
N ASP A 88 -5.67 10.54 15.50
CA ASP A 88 -5.51 11.99 15.38
C ASP A 88 -5.58 12.40 13.91
N ILE A 89 -4.93 11.60 13.03
CA ILE A 89 -4.82 11.87 11.62
C ILE A 89 -4.96 10.58 10.81
N ALA A 90 -5.64 10.67 9.66
CA ALA A 90 -5.64 9.65 8.62
C ALA A 90 -5.06 10.24 7.33
N ILE A 91 -4.21 9.49 6.65
CA ILE A 91 -3.57 9.88 5.39
C ILE A 91 -3.98 8.89 4.31
N ASP A 92 -4.79 9.36 3.35
CA ASP A 92 -5.26 8.56 2.20
C ASP A 92 -4.29 8.67 1.03
N PHE A 93 -3.43 7.65 0.88
CA PHE A 93 -2.50 7.52 -0.25
C PHE A 93 -3.14 6.87 -1.48
N GLN A 94 -4.38 6.38 -1.39
CA GLN A 94 -5.04 5.68 -2.48
C GLN A 94 -5.80 6.62 -3.41
N GLY A 95 -6.52 7.58 -2.85
CA GLY A 95 -7.26 8.59 -3.59
C GLY A 95 -8.53 8.06 -4.28
N LEU A 96 -9.23 7.11 -3.66
CA LEU A 96 -10.48 6.51 -4.12
C LEU A 96 -11.61 6.76 -3.12
N TRP A 97 -12.86 6.66 -3.57
CA TRP A 97 -14.02 6.74 -2.67
C TRP A 97 -13.93 5.77 -1.50
N LYS A 98 -13.55 4.50 -1.77
CA LYS A 98 -13.45 3.49 -0.72
C LYS A 98 -12.40 3.84 0.34
N SER A 99 -11.23 4.34 -0.06
CA SER A 99 -10.16 4.70 0.88
C SER A 99 -10.50 5.95 1.68
N ALA A 100 -11.06 6.96 1.03
CA ALA A 100 -11.54 8.16 1.70
C ALA A 100 -12.70 7.86 2.67
N THR A 101 -13.58 6.90 2.34
CA THR A 101 -14.62 6.41 3.25
C THR A 101 -14.04 5.74 4.48
N ILE A 102 -13.03 4.88 4.32
CA ILE A 102 -12.30 4.27 5.44
C ILE A 102 -11.68 5.34 6.33
N ALA A 103 -11.00 6.32 5.73
CA ALA A 103 -10.45 7.45 6.47
C ALA A 103 -11.51 8.22 7.26
N LYS A 104 -12.69 8.45 6.68
CA LYS A 104 -13.82 9.13 7.37
C LYS A 104 -14.40 8.27 8.49
N LEU A 105 -14.63 6.99 8.25
CA LEU A 105 -15.22 6.06 9.23
C LEU A 105 -14.28 5.74 10.40
N SER A 106 -12.95 5.87 10.20
CA SER A 106 -11.96 5.74 11.28
C SER A 106 -12.16 6.72 12.43
N GLY A 107 -12.89 7.80 12.20
CA GLY A 107 -13.11 8.86 13.17
C GLY A 107 -11.91 9.81 13.35
N ALA A 108 -10.90 9.72 12.48
CA ALA A 108 -9.75 10.64 12.51
C ALA A 108 -10.20 12.10 12.41
N LYS A 109 -9.64 12.95 13.27
CA LYS A 109 -9.96 14.38 13.33
C LYS A 109 -9.54 15.10 12.05
N ARG A 110 -8.35 14.78 11.52
CA ARG A 110 -7.84 15.30 10.26
C ARG A 110 -7.69 14.15 9.27
N ARG A 111 -8.17 14.36 8.06
CA ARG A 111 -8.14 13.39 6.97
C ARG A 111 -7.46 14.02 5.77
N TRP A 112 -6.22 13.64 5.55
CA TRP A 112 -5.36 14.14 4.51
C TRP A 112 -5.40 13.27 3.27
N GLY A 113 -5.34 13.89 2.12
CA GLY A 113 -5.18 13.24 0.83
C GLY A 113 -4.61 14.21 -0.20
N PHE A 114 -4.58 13.79 -1.45
CA PHE A 114 -4.17 14.66 -2.56
C PHE A 114 -5.25 15.70 -2.86
N SER A 115 -4.85 16.82 -3.47
CA SER A 115 -5.78 17.77 -4.07
C SER A 115 -6.62 17.07 -5.15
N ARG A 116 -7.72 17.70 -5.57
CA ARG A 116 -8.67 17.13 -6.52
C ARG A 116 -8.01 16.58 -7.78
N GLU A 117 -7.01 17.27 -8.29
CA GLU A 117 -6.25 16.92 -9.50
C GLU A 117 -5.34 15.70 -9.28
N GLY A 118 -4.93 15.47 -8.05
CA GLY A 118 -4.06 14.34 -7.67
C GLY A 118 -4.81 13.07 -7.27
N LEU A 119 -6.13 13.13 -7.08
CA LEU A 119 -6.95 11.98 -6.73
C LEU A 119 -7.27 11.13 -7.98
N ARG A 120 -7.34 9.80 -7.81
CA ARG A 120 -7.84 8.89 -8.85
C ARG A 120 -9.35 9.07 -9.08
N GLU A 121 -10.10 9.36 -8.01
CA GLU A 121 -11.52 9.69 -8.04
C GLU A 121 -11.72 11.09 -7.43
N PRO A 122 -11.73 12.16 -8.24
CA PRO A 122 -11.70 13.54 -7.78
C PRO A 122 -12.87 13.92 -6.85
N SER A 123 -14.02 13.28 -6.99
CA SER A 123 -15.20 13.50 -6.14
C SER A 123 -15.03 13.00 -4.71
N SER A 124 -14.10 12.06 -4.45
CA SER A 124 -13.82 11.58 -3.09
C SER A 124 -13.23 12.66 -2.17
N ARG A 125 -12.77 13.79 -2.75
CA ARG A 125 -12.27 14.97 -2.02
C ARG A 125 -13.23 15.44 -0.91
N VAL A 126 -14.53 15.26 -1.07
CA VAL A 126 -15.54 15.69 -0.09
C VAL A 126 -15.43 14.98 1.27
N LEU A 127 -14.74 13.84 1.31
CA LEU A 127 -14.53 13.07 2.54
C LEU A 127 -13.24 13.47 3.28
N LEU A 128 -12.37 14.24 2.65
CA LEU A 128 -11.11 14.72 3.23
C LEU A 128 -11.32 16.09 3.90
N THR A 129 -10.57 16.34 4.97
CA THR A 129 -10.53 17.67 5.63
C THR A 129 -9.45 18.54 5.01
N ASP A 130 -8.28 17.94 4.73
CA ASP A 130 -7.08 18.63 4.29
C ASP A 130 -6.52 17.97 3.03
N THR A 131 -5.78 18.72 2.23
CA THR A 131 -5.15 18.17 1.02
C THR A 131 -3.77 18.75 0.78
N VAL A 132 -2.96 17.97 0.05
CA VAL A 132 -1.67 18.40 -0.47
C VAL A 132 -1.75 18.47 -1.99
N GLN A 133 -1.38 19.62 -2.55
CA GLN A 133 -1.21 19.76 -3.98
C GLN A 133 0.18 19.24 -4.38
N VAL A 134 0.22 18.42 -5.42
CA VAL A 134 1.45 17.86 -5.96
C VAL A 134 1.49 18.07 -7.47
N PRO A 135 2.66 18.29 -8.08
CA PRO A 135 2.77 18.40 -9.54
C PRO A 135 2.25 17.15 -10.26
N ALA A 136 1.57 17.31 -11.38
CA ALA A 136 0.95 16.21 -12.12
C ALA A 136 1.97 15.16 -12.62
N GLN A 137 3.17 15.57 -12.94
CA GLN A 137 4.22 14.72 -13.52
C GLN A 137 5.24 14.21 -12.49
N ILE A 138 4.95 14.32 -11.20
CA ILE A 138 5.84 13.83 -10.15
C ILE A 138 5.80 12.30 -10.06
N ASN A 139 6.96 11.68 -9.82
CA ASN A 139 7.04 10.25 -9.56
C ASN A 139 6.16 9.87 -8.36
N VAL A 140 5.50 8.70 -8.41
CA VAL A 140 4.53 8.25 -7.40
C VAL A 140 5.12 8.16 -6.00
N ILE A 141 6.38 7.76 -5.84
CA ILE A 141 7.07 7.70 -4.54
C ILE A 141 7.21 9.10 -3.96
N ARG A 142 7.69 10.05 -4.77
CA ARG A 142 7.81 11.46 -4.36
C ARG A 142 6.46 12.10 -4.10
N LYS A 143 5.43 11.72 -4.86
CA LYS A 143 4.05 12.11 -4.64
C LYS A 143 3.56 11.68 -3.24
N ASN A 144 3.79 10.42 -2.88
CA ASN A 144 3.42 9.88 -1.56
C ASN A 144 4.22 10.56 -0.43
N LEU A 145 5.52 10.75 -0.60
CA LEU A 145 6.38 11.46 0.36
C LEU A 145 5.90 12.90 0.58
N ALA A 146 5.55 13.62 -0.50
CA ALA A 146 5.02 14.98 -0.39
C ALA A 146 3.69 15.04 0.39
N LEU A 147 2.80 14.04 0.17
CA LEU A 147 1.57 13.94 0.96
C LEU A 147 1.86 13.72 2.44
N ALA A 148 2.75 12.79 2.77
CA ALA A 148 3.13 12.50 4.16
C ALA A 148 3.77 13.72 4.83
N SER A 149 4.71 14.38 4.15
CA SER A 149 5.37 15.59 4.61
C SER A 149 4.39 16.75 4.84
N GLY A 150 3.50 17.00 3.88
CA GLY A 150 2.48 18.06 4.01
C GLY A 150 1.47 17.78 5.12
N ALA A 151 1.11 16.52 5.35
CA ALA A 151 0.18 16.13 6.41
C ALA A 151 0.77 16.24 7.81
N LEU A 152 2.07 15.96 7.96
CA LEU A 152 2.73 15.81 9.26
C LEU A 152 3.80 16.88 9.55
N GLY A 153 4.13 17.72 8.57
CA GLY A 153 5.00 18.87 8.75
C GLY A 153 6.50 18.53 8.87
N PHE A 154 6.96 17.42 8.30
CA PHE A 154 8.37 17.05 8.30
C PHE A 154 9.07 17.38 6.98
N VAL A 155 10.40 17.53 7.02
CA VAL A 155 11.23 17.76 5.83
C VAL A 155 11.39 16.43 5.06
N LEU A 156 11.29 16.50 3.73
CA LEU A 156 11.49 15.33 2.87
C LEU A 156 12.89 14.73 3.08
N PRO A 157 13.00 13.39 3.18
CA PRO A 157 14.29 12.74 3.34
C PRO A 157 15.11 12.79 2.04
N ASP A 158 16.42 12.95 2.16
CA ASP A 158 17.35 12.87 1.03
C ASP A 158 17.44 11.44 0.48
N LYS A 159 17.42 10.45 1.39
CA LYS A 159 17.49 9.03 1.06
C LYS A 159 16.11 8.38 1.08
N ILE A 160 15.76 7.72 -0.02
CA ILE A 160 14.53 6.94 -0.14
C ILE A 160 14.81 5.50 0.33
N GLU A 161 14.05 5.04 1.34
CA GLU A 161 14.18 3.72 1.93
C GLU A 161 12.89 2.92 1.70
N PHE A 162 13.06 1.62 1.42
CA PHE A 162 11.96 0.69 1.23
C PHE A 162 12.02 -0.38 2.33
N PRO A 163 11.41 -0.13 3.50
CA PRO A 163 11.42 -1.06 4.62
C PRO A 163 10.50 -2.25 4.35
N ILE A 164 10.99 -3.24 3.61
CA ILE A 164 10.30 -4.52 3.40
C ILE A 164 10.68 -5.43 4.57
N ALA A 165 9.68 -5.98 5.26
CA ALA A 165 9.91 -6.94 6.31
C ALA A 165 10.17 -8.32 5.73
N THR A 166 11.19 -9.00 6.25
CA THR A 166 11.45 -10.40 5.99
C THR A 166 11.27 -11.16 7.30
N THR A 167 10.34 -12.10 7.33
CA THR A 167 10.13 -12.95 8.51
C THR A 167 11.03 -14.21 8.44
N PRO A 168 11.25 -14.91 9.58
CA PRO A 168 11.95 -16.18 9.57
C PRO A 168 11.32 -17.22 8.63
N GLU A 169 9.99 -17.21 8.51
CA GLU A 169 9.24 -18.10 7.63
C GLU A 169 9.56 -17.81 6.16
N HIS A 170 9.64 -16.52 5.76
CA HIS A 170 10.04 -16.11 4.41
C HIS A 170 11.46 -16.59 4.07
N VAL A 171 12.38 -16.54 5.03
CA VAL A 171 13.77 -17.02 4.84
C VAL A 171 13.78 -18.53 4.62
N VAL A 172 13.07 -19.29 5.47
CA VAL A 172 12.98 -20.75 5.34
C VAL A 172 12.37 -21.16 4.00
N GLU A 173 11.30 -20.48 3.56
CA GLU A 173 10.67 -20.75 2.27
C GLU A 173 11.60 -20.43 1.09
N ALA A 174 12.27 -19.30 1.13
CA ALA A 174 13.24 -18.90 0.12
C ALA A 174 14.41 -19.89 0.04
N ASP A 175 14.98 -20.26 1.19
CA ASP A 175 16.09 -21.22 1.26
C ASP A 175 15.67 -22.59 0.70
N ALA A 176 14.45 -23.05 0.98
CA ALA A 176 13.92 -24.30 0.43
C ALA A 176 13.74 -24.25 -1.11
N ILE A 177 13.45 -23.10 -1.69
CA ILE A 177 13.38 -22.90 -3.14
C ILE A 177 14.81 -22.87 -3.73
N ILE A 178 15.70 -22.09 -3.13
CA ILE A 178 17.08 -21.91 -3.57
C ILE A 178 17.84 -23.25 -3.52
N ALA A 179 17.62 -24.06 -2.48
CA ALA A 179 18.25 -25.38 -2.33
C ALA A 179 17.91 -26.36 -3.47
N ARG A 180 16.87 -26.11 -4.26
CA ARG A 180 16.53 -26.90 -5.44
C ARG A 180 17.24 -26.42 -6.71
N ALA A 181 17.79 -25.21 -6.69
CA ALA A 181 18.55 -24.69 -7.81
C ALA A 181 19.97 -25.29 -7.80
N VAL A 182 20.47 -25.65 -8.97
CA VAL A 182 21.83 -26.12 -9.18
C VAL A 182 22.58 -24.99 -9.88
N GLY A 183 23.43 -24.25 -9.14
CA GLY A 183 24.16 -23.11 -9.67
C GLY A 183 23.35 -21.81 -9.67
N ASP A 184 23.69 -20.92 -10.60
CA ASP A 184 22.96 -19.64 -10.77
C ASP A 184 21.54 -19.88 -11.29
N PHE A 185 20.62 -19.02 -10.93
CA PHE A 185 19.22 -19.16 -11.35
C PHE A 185 18.60 -17.81 -11.72
N ALA A 186 17.60 -17.84 -12.60
CA ALA A 186 16.76 -16.70 -12.95
C ALA A 186 15.33 -16.92 -12.50
N ILE A 187 14.68 -15.86 -12.01
CA ILE A 187 13.27 -15.90 -11.65
C ILE A 187 12.46 -15.24 -12.77
N LEU A 188 11.60 -16.01 -13.43
CA LEU A 188 10.65 -15.50 -14.41
C LEU A 188 9.27 -15.37 -13.77
N ASN A 189 8.74 -14.12 -13.70
CA ASN A 189 7.40 -13.86 -13.19
C ASN A 189 6.43 -13.58 -14.35
N PRO A 190 5.63 -14.57 -14.77
CA PRO A 190 4.67 -14.42 -15.87
C PRO A 190 3.37 -13.71 -15.45
N GLY A 191 3.19 -13.45 -14.15
CA GLY A 191 1.96 -12.89 -13.61
C GLY A 191 1.79 -11.39 -13.88
N GLY A 192 0.54 -10.95 -14.03
CA GLY A 192 0.19 -9.54 -14.13
C GLY A 192 -1.28 -9.30 -13.78
N GLY A 193 -1.58 -8.19 -13.08
CA GLY A 193 -2.95 -7.87 -12.64
C GLY A 193 -3.90 -7.43 -13.78
N TRP A 194 -3.41 -7.27 -14.99
CA TRP A 194 -4.18 -6.81 -16.16
C TRP A 194 -3.76 -7.58 -17.40
N VAL A 195 -4.72 -7.92 -18.26
CA VAL A 195 -4.49 -8.64 -19.53
C VAL A 195 -3.43 -7.95 -20.39
N THR A 196 -3.41 -6.62 -20.41
CA THR A 196 -2.43 -5.82 -21.17
C THR A 196 -1.01 -5.89 -20.62
N LYS A 197 -0.81 -6.46 -19.43
CA LYS A 197 0.50 -6.67 -18.81
C LYS A 197 0.97 -8.13 -18.90
N LEU A 198 0.14 -9.00 -19.45
CA LEU A 198 0.49 -10.39 -19.64
C LEU A 198 1.29 -10.55 -20.93
N TRP A 199 2.38 -11.28 -20.83
CA TRP A 199 3.13 -11.75 -21.99
C TRP A 199 2.73 -13.20 -22.28
N HIS A 200 2.72 -13.64 -23.54
CA HIS A 200 2.34 -14.99 -23.90
C HIS A 200 3.29 -16.02 -23.30
N ALA A 201 2.74 -17.15 -22.84
CA ALA A 201 3.51 -18.20 -22.15
C ALA A 201 4.68 -18.73 -23.01
N GLU A 202 4.45 -18.88 -24.32
CA GLU A 202 5.47 -19.35 -25.27
C GLU A 202 6.69 -18.42 -25.31
N LYS A 203 6.48 -17.09 -25.13
CA LYS A 203 7.58 -16.13 -25.11
C LYS A 203 8.39 -16.23 -23.83
N PHE A 204 7.78 -16.59 -22.69
CA PHE A 204 8.51 -16.92 -21.46
C PHE A 204 9.35 -18.18 -21.64
N GLY A 205 8.83 -19.22 -22.36
CA GLY A 205 9.58 -20.41 -22.72
C GLY A 205 10.82 -20.06 -23.54
N VAL A 206 10.65 -19.31 -24.63
CA VAL A 206 11.80 -18.86 -25.47
C VAL A 206 12.81 -18.03 -24.67
N LEU A 207 12.34 -17.20 -23.72
CA LEU A 207 13.25 -16.45 -22.83
C LEU A 207 14.03 -17.38 -21.90
N ALA A 208 13.37 -18.38 -21.33
CA ALA A 208 14.02 -19.37 -20.48
C ALA A 208 15.09 -20.15 -21.25
N ASP A 209 14.78 -20.61 -22.46
CA ASP A 209 15.74 -21.34 -23.32
C ASP A 209 16.97 -20.48 -23.63
N ARG A 210 16.75 -19.21 -24.00
CA ARG A 210 17.87 -18.27 -24.28
C ARG A 210 18.71 -17.98 -23.05
N LEU A 211 18.10 -17.85 -21.85
CA LEU A 211 18.85 -17.67 -20.61
C LEU A 211 19.70 -18.89 -20.31
N TRP A 212 19.14 -20.09 -20.51
CA TRP A 212 19.89 -21.34 -20.35
C TRP A 212 21.05 -21.47 -21.33
N GLU A 213 20.84 -21.18 -22.62
CA GLU A 213 21.88 -21.20 -23.66
C GLU A 213 23.03 -20.21 -23.38
N SER A 214 22.72 -19.06 -22.76
CA SER A 214 23.68 -17.98 -22.53
C SER A 214 24.45 -18.07 -21.22
N HIS A 215 23.86 -18.73 -20.23
CA HIS A 215 24.38 -18.70 -18.84
C HIS A 215 24.51 -20.11 -18.20
N GLY A 216 24.02 -21.15 -18.83
CA GLY A 216 24.11 -22.54 -18.37
C GLY A 216 22.98 -22.88 -17.42
#